data_c455cb6b983d0986864579d2f53b418a
#
_entry.id   c455cb6b983d0986864579d2f53b418a
#
_cell.length_a   1.000
_cell.length_b   1.000
_cell.length_c   1.000
_cell.angle_alpha   90.00
_cell.angle_beta   90.00
_cell.angle_gamma   90.00
#
_symmetry.space_group_name_H-M   'P 1'
#
loop_
_entity.id
_entity.type
_entity.pdbx_description
1 polymer ?
#
loop_
_entity_poly.entity_id
_entity_poly.type
_entity_poly.pdbx_seq_one_letter_code
_entity_poly.pdbx_strand_id
1 'polypeptide(L)'
;RALIPDEASASVNGGAKDLAKSQNGAATRNGEAVRPERFAFSTEPTMEDIRRMQAEFTDERDWNKFHQPRNLLLAMVGEVGEVAELFQWRGEVAEGLPDWTESEREQLAHELSDVLIYLVELAEKCRVDLPRAVIRKMALNRLKYPASKVHGSAKKYTEYED
;
A
#
# COMPACT_ATOMS: atom_id res chain seq x y z
N ARG A 1 0.49 -7.15 -17.23
CA ARG A 1 1.02 -8.49 -16.89
C ARG A 1 2.50 -8.39 -16.65
N ALA A 2 2.89 -8.74 -15.43
CA ALA A 2 4.19 -8.67 -14.76
C ALA A 2 5.44 -8.48 -15.61
N LEU A 3 6.29 -7.58 -15.17
CA LEU A 3 7.62 -7.30 -15.72
C LEU A 3 8.74 -7.63 -14.70
N ILE A 4 8.66 -8.79 -14.04
CA ILE A 4 9.81 -9.30 -13.27
C ILE A 4 9.89 -10.81 -13.48
N PRO A 5 11.05 -11.34 -13.93
CA PRO A 5 11.28 -12.78 -13.95
C PRO A 5 11.50 -13.31 -12.53
N ASP A 6 10.90 -14.47 -12.26
CA ASP A 6 11.11 -15.29 -11.09
C ASP A 6 12.60 -15.60 -10.87
N GLU A 7 13.17 -15.18 -9.76
CA GLU A 7 14.42 -15.77 -9.29
C GLU A 7 14.32 -16.20 -7.83
N ALA A 8 14.65 -17.48 -7.70
CA ALA A 8 15.15 -18.20 -6.54
C ALA A 8 14.15 -18.97 -5.70
N SER A 9 13.86 -20.18 -6.15
CA SER A 9 13.59 -21.30 -5.27
C SER A 9 14.89 -21.76 -4.59
N ALA A 10 14.99 -21.62 -3.27
CA ALA A 10 15.92 -22.38 -2.46
C ALA A 10 15.12 -23.15 -1.40
N SER A 11 15.05 -24.46 -1.62
CA SER A 11 14.47 -25.41 -0.68
C SER A 11 15.35 -25.54 0.57
N VAL A 12 14.77 -25.48 1.76
CA VAL A 12 15.30 -26.16 2.93
C VAL A 12 14.17 -26.86 3.67
N ASN A 13 14.29 -28.17 3.71
CA ASN A 13 13.51 -29.13 4.48
C ASN A 13 13.81 -29.02 5.98
N GLY A 14 12.80 -29.30 6.82
CA GLY A 14 13.05 -29.72 8.20
C GLY A 14 11.96 -29.33 9.19
N GLY A 15 10.98 -30.08 9.31
CA GLY A 15 10.47 -30.91 10.40
C GLY A 15 10.20 -30.26 11.75
N ALA A 16 9.01 -30.50 12.19
CA ALA A 16 8.54 -30.93 13.50
C ALA A 16 7.40 -30.08 14.11
N LYS A 17 6.36 -30.80 14.36
CA LYS A 17 5.15 -30.52 15.15
C LYS A 17 5.45 -29.83 16.48
N ASP A 18 4.60 -28.87 16.86
CA ASP A 18 3.93 -28.97 18.16
C ASP A 18 2.70 -28.06 18.24
N LEU A 19 1.64 -28.62 18.78
CA LEU A 19 0.38 -27.98 19.14
C LEU A 19 0.58 -27.12 20.40
N ALA A 20 0.27 -25.84 20.34
CA ALA A 20 0.04 -25.06 21.55
C ALA A 20 -1.16 -24.13 21.38
N LYS A 21 -2.12 -24.34 22.27
CA LYS A 21 -3.38 -23.60 22.42
C LYS A 21 -3.15 -22.12 22.65
N SER A 22 -3.83 -21.28 21.85
CA SER A 22 -3.96 -19.85 22.08
C SER A 22 -4.72 -19.59 23.38
N GLN A 23 -4.08 -18.97 24.35
CA GLN A 23 -4.74 -18.23 25.43
C GLN A 23 -4.45 -16.75 25.20
N ASN A 24 -5.51 -15.99 24.89
CA ASN A 24 -5.50 -14.54 24.91
C ASN A 24 -5.25 -14.05 26.36
N GLY A 25 -4.03 -13.67 26.64
CA GLY A 25 -3.64 -12.97 27.86
C GLY A 25 -2.88 -11.72 27.47
N ALA A 26 -3.49 -10.55 27.66
CA ALA A 26 -2.78 -9.27 27.52
C ALA A 26 -1.67 -9.24 28.55
N ALA A 27 -0.40 -9.23 28.09
CA ALA A 27 0.76 -9.12 28.94
C ALA A 27 0.87 -7.67 29.45
N THR A 28 0.74 -7.51 30.78
CA THR A 28 1.03 -6.24 31.46
C THR A 28 2.46 -6.27 31.96
N ARG A 29 3.33 -5.39 31.46
CA ARG A 29 4.56 -4.97 32.12
C ARG A 29 4.31 -3.63 32.79
N ASN A 30 4.46 -3.57 34.10
CA ASN A 30 4.39 -2.34 34.93
C ASN A 30 3.06 -1.56 34.88
N GLY A 31 1.88 -2.20 34.79
CA GLY A 31 0.61 -1.49 34.95
C GLY A 31 0.19 -0.55 33.80
N GLU A 32 0.99 -0.40 32.77
CA GLU A 32 0.62 0.30 31.54
C GLU A 32 0.13 -0.71 30.49
N ALA A 33 -1.05 -0.45 29.94
CA ALA A 33 -1.55 -1.21 28.80
C ALA A 33 -0.56 -1.05 27.64
N VAL A 34 0.12 -2.14 27.25
CA VAL A 34 0.97 -2.17 26.06
C VAL A 34 0.05 -1.89 24.86
N ARG A 35 0.16 -0.70 24.29
CA ARG A 35 -0.52 -0.41 23.02
C ARG A 35 0.05 -1.34 21.96
N PRO A 36 -0.79 -2.02 21.17
CA PRO A 36 -0.29 -2.84 20.08
C PRO A 36 0.63 -1.99 19.21
N GLU A 37 1.77 -2.55 18.86
CA GLU A 37 2.76 -1.88 18.01
C GLU A 37 2.06 -1.48 16.71
N ARG A 38 2.08 -0.19 16.38
CA ARG A 38 1.45 0.32 15.18
C ARG A 38 2.30 -0.07 13.99
N PHE A 39 1.66 -0.60 12.95
CA PHE A 39 2.32 -0.86 11.67
C PHE A 39 3.02 0.41 11.17
N ALA A 40 4.24 0.24 10.69
CA ALA A 40 5.04 1.31 10.08
C ALA A 40 5.72 0.77 8.82
N PHE A 41 5.84 1.63 7.82
CA PHE A 41 6.66 1.33 6.65
C PHE A 41 8.14 1.37 7.00
N SER A 42 8.96 0.65 6.22
CA SER A 42 10.40 0.82 6.22
C SER A 42 10.78 2.26 5.87
N THR A 43 11.87 2.75 6.44
CA THR A 43 12.37 4.11 6.15
C THR A 43 13.07 4.22 4.80
N GLU A 44 13.51 3.09 4.25
CA GLU A 44 14.16 2.95 2.96
C GLU A 44 13.49 1.83 2.15
N PRO A 45 13.42 1.92 0.81
CA PRO A 45 13.80 3.08 0.00
C PRO A 45 12.87 4.30 0.21
N THR A 46 13.39 5.50 -0.04
CA THR A 46 12.59 6.73 -0.04
C THR A 46 11.71 6.80 -1.31
N MET A 47 10.71 7.67 -1.31
CA MET A 47 9.89 7.92 -2.52
C MET A 47 10.76 8.37 -3.72
N GLU A 48 11.80 9.15 -3.48
CA GLU A 48 12.75 9.58 -4.52
C GLU A 48 13.62 8.41 -5.02
N ASP A 49 13.98 7.48 -4.16
CA ASP A 49 14.70 6.28 -4.59
C ASP A 49 13.80 5.41 -5.48
N ILE A 50 12.54 5.23 -5.12
CA ILE A 50 11.56 4.49 -5.94
C ILE A 50 11.41 5.16 -7.30
N ARG A 51 11.24 6.48 -7.34
CA ARG A 51 11.15 7.24 -8.60
C ARG A 51 12.37 7.02 -9.49
N ARG A 52 13.59 7.12 -8.90
CA ARG A 52 14.83 6.94 -9.63
C ARG A 52 14.97 5.52 -10.17
N MET A 53 14.72 4.50 -9.36
CA MET A 53 14.73 3.10 -9.78
C MET A 53 13.79 2.85 -10.95
N GLN A 54 12.57 3.40 -10.89
CA GLN A 54 11.59 3.27 -11.97
C GLN A 54 12.05 3.99 -13.25
N ALA A 55 12.62 5.18 -13.15
CA ALA A 55 13.15 5.90 -14.31
C ALA A 55 14.28 5.13 -14.98
N GLU A 56 15.24 4.60 -14.21
CA GLU A 56 16.32 3.75 -14.71
C GLU A 56 15.77 2.51 -15.42
N PHE A 57 14.82 1.82 -14.82
CA PHE A 57 14.17 0.64 -15.40
C PHE A 57 13.52 0.94 -16.75
N THR A 58 12.84 2.08 -16.87
CA THR A 58 12.17 2.53 -18.09
C THR A 58 13.19 2.95 -19.18
N ASP A 59 14.24 3.65 -18.78
CA ASP A 59 15.31 4.10 -19.68
C ASP A 59 16.08 2.91 -20.29
N GLU A 60 16.47 1.95 -19.48
CA GLU A 60 17.17 0.73 -19.93
C GLU A 60 16.41 -0.05 -21.01
N ARG A 61 15.08 0.08 -21.04
CA ARG A 61 14.18 -0.65 -21.96
C ARG A 61 13.71 0.21 -23.13
N ASP A 62 14.14 1.48 -23.20
CA ASP A 62 13.66 2.45 -24.19
C ASP A 62 12.12 2.58 -24.21
N TRP A 63 11.50 2.49 -23.01
CA TRP A 63 10.04 2.53 -22.87
C TRP A 63 9.46 3.92 -22.67
N ASN A 64 10.26 4.95 -22.51
CA ASN A 64 9.80 6.31 -22.35
C ASN A 64 8.84 6.78 -23.46
N LYS A 65 9.00 6.27 -24.67
CA LYS A 65 8.13 6.56 -25.82
C LYS A 65 6.71 6.03 -25.65
N PHE A 66 6.52 4.99 -24.81
CA PHE A 66 5.21 4.40 -24.50
C PHE A 66 4.65 4.93 -23.17
N HIS A 67 5.51 5.32 -22.25
CA HIS A 67 5.17 5.78 -20.91
C HIS A 67 4.80 7.27 -20.89
N GLN A 68 3.79 7.63 -21.69
CA GLN A 68 3.20 8.97 -21.71
C GLN A 68 2.11 9.07 -20.62
N PRO A 69 1.80 10.26 -20.08
CA PRO A 69 0.89 10.41 -18.95
C PRO A 69 -0.45 9.70 -19.10
N ARG A 70 -1.07 9.79 -20.26
CA ARG A 70 -2.34 9.11 -20.53
C ARG A 70 -2.20 7.59 -20.44
N ASN A 71 -1.14 7.03 -21.00
CA ASN A 71 -0.92 5.58 -21.02
C ASN A 71 -0.62 5.05 -19.61
N LEU A 72 0.19 5.78 -18.84
CA LEU A 72 0.47 5.45 -17.44
C LEU A 72 -0.79 5.49 -16.57
N LEU A 73 -1.66 6.49 -16.78
CA LEU A 73 -2.94 6.56 -16.08
C LEU A 73 -3.82 5.33 -16.38
N LEU A 74 -3.92 4.94 -17.65
CA LEU A 74 -4.74 3.79 -18.05
C LEU A 74 -4.15 2.47 -17.53
N ALA A 75 -2.82 2.31 -17.54
CA ALA A 75 -2.14 1.16 -16.95
C ALA A 75 -2.41 1.10 -15.44
N MET A 76 -2.21 2.19 -14.71
CA MET A 76 -2.49 2.27 -13.27
C MET A 76 -3.93 1.87 -12.93
N VAL A 77 -4.92 2.26 -13.73
CA VAL A 77 -6.32 1.83 -13.53
C VAL A 77 -6.45 0.32 -13.71
N GLY A 78 -5.70 -0.29 -14.64
CA GLY A 78 -5.62 -1.74 -14.79
C GLY A 78 -5.12 -2.42 -13.50
N GLU A 79 -3.99 -1.96 -12.96
CA GLU A 79 -3.42 -2.50 -11.72
C GLU A 79 -4.36 -2.33 -10.51
N VAL A 80 -5.06 -1.19 -10.42
CA VAL A 80 -6.12 -1.03 -9.41
C VAL A 80 -7.22 -2.08 -9.57
N GLY A 81 -7.54 -2.47 -10.81
CA GLY A 81 -8.45 -3.58 -11.09
C GLY A 81 -7.93 -4.91 -10.58
N GLU A 82 -6.64 -5.21 -10.78
CA GLU A 82 -5.98 -6.43 -10.28
C GLU A 82 -5.98 -6.49 -8.75
N VAL A 83 -5.71 -5.38 -8.07
CA VAL A 83 -5.94 -5.28 -6.62
C VAL A 83 -7.39 -5.60 -6.26
N ALA A 84 -8.36 -5.03 -6.96
CA ALA A 84 -9.79 -5.25 -6.66
C ALA A 84 -10.20 -6.72 -6.85
N GLU A 85 -9.64 -7.43 -7.82
CA GLU A 85 -9.90 -8.86 -8.05
C GLU A 85 -9.55 -9.74 -6.84
N LEU A 86 -8.50 -9.39 -6.09
CA LEU A 86 -8.10 -10.12 -4.90
C LEU A 86 -9.14 -10.04 -3.77
N PHE A 87 -9.96 -9.01 -3.75
CA PHE A 87 -10.97 -8.76 -2.72
C PHE A 87 -12.39 -9.13 -3.13
N GLN A 88 -12.71 -9.11 -4.43
CA GLN A 88 -14.10 -9.09 -4.95
C GLN A 88 -15.02 -10.22 -4.44
N TRP A 89 -14.46 -11.38 -4.08
CA TRP A 89 -15.24 -12.55 -3.65
C TRP A 89 -15.02 -12.93 -2.18
N ARG A 90 -14.36 -12.06 -1.38
CA ARG A 90 -13.99 -12.40 0.00
C ARG A 90 -14.97 -11.91 1.07
N GLY A 91 -15.95 -11.07 0.71
CA GLY A 91 -16.82 -10.42 1.68
C GLY A 91 -16.05 -9.39 2.52
N GLU A 92 -16.37 -9.32 3.81
CA GLU A 92 -15.64 -8.46 4.75
C GLU A 92 -14.22 -8.99 4.99
N VAL A 93 -13.25 -8.11 4.94
CA VAL A 93 -11.83 -8.41 5.14
C VAL A 93 -11.32 -7.64 6.36
N ALA A 94 -10.82 -8.37 7.35
CA ALA A 94 -10.29 -7.78 8.58
C ALA A 94 -8.92 -7.13 8.37
N GLU A 95 -8.63 -6.09 9.16
CA GLU A 95 -7.31 -5.45 9.19
C GLU A 95 -6.22 -6.47 9.51
N GLY A 96 -5.09 -6.39 8.81
CA GLY A 96 -3.97 -7.31 8.94
C GLY A 96 -4.16 -8.65 8.21
N LEU A 97 -5.30 -8.86 7.56
CA LEU A 97 -5.57 -10.02 6.68
C LEU A 97 -5.32 -11.39 7.37
N PRO A 98 -5.87 -11.64 8.58
CA PRO A 98 -5.55 -12.86 9.35
C PRO A 98 -5.91 -14.15 8.61
N ASP A 99 -6.92 -14.10 7.73
CA ASP A 99 -7.45 -15.27 7.01
C ASP A 99 -6.81 -15.45 5.61
N TRP A 100 -5.81 -14.61 5.26
CA TRP A 100 -5.09 -14.72 4.00
C TRP A 100 -3.83 -15.58 4.16
N THR A 101 -3.57 -16.41 3.17
CA THR A 101 -2.32 -17.15 3.07
C THR A 101 -1.14 -16.21 2.77
N GLU A 102 0.08 -16.66 3.01
CA GLU A 102 1.29 -15.91 2.67
C GLU A 102 1.34 -15.57 1.19
N SER A 103 1.03 -16.53 0.30
CA SER A 103 0.98 -16.31 -1.14
C SER A 103 -0.03 -15.24 -1.56
N GLU A 104 -1.19 -15.19 -0.92
CA GLU A 104 -2.21 -14.17 -1.22
C GLU A 104 -1.80 -12.78 -0.74
N ARG A 105 -1.09 -12.71 0.38
CA ARG A 105 -0.51 -11.45 0.88
C ARG A 105 0.60 -10.95 -0.05
N GLU A 106 1.42 -11.87 -0.56
CA GLU A 106 2.49 -11.53 -1.51
C GLU A 106 1.92 -11.05 -2.84
N GLN A 107 0.87 -11.71 -3.36
CA GLN A 107 0.13 -11.20 -4.52
C GLN A 107 -0.38 -9.78 -4.29
N LEU A 108 -1.04 -9.52 -3.16
CA LEU A 108 -1.51 -8.18 -2.83
C LEU A 108 -0.36 -7.17 -2.76
N ALA A 109 0.80 -7.57 -2.21
CA ALA A 109 1.97 -6.70 -2.16
C ALA A 109 2.47 -6.35 -3.57
N HIS A 110 2.46 -7.30 -4.51
CA HIS A 110 2.84 -7.08 -5.91
C HIS A 110 1.89 -6.08 -6.58
N GLU A 111 0.58 -6.32 -6.54
CA GLU A 111 -0.40 -5.44 -7.20
C GLU A 111 -0.41 -4.01 -6.60
N LEU A 112 -0.26 -3.89 -5.27
CA LEU A 112 -0.11 -2.59 -4.63
C LEU A 112 1.19 -1.90 -5.04
N SER A 113 2.26 -2.65 -5.29
CA SER A 113 3.53 -2.10 -5.77
C SER A 113 3.40 -1.60 -7.19
N ASP A 114 2.70 -2.32 -8.08
CA ASP A 114 2.48 -1.90 -9.46
C ASP A 114 1.64 -0.62 -9.53
N VAL A 115 0.58 -0.50 -8.72
CA VAL A 115 -0.18 0.74 -8.57
C VAL A 115 0.73 1.91 -8.13
N LEU A 116 1.60 1.69 -7.13
CA LEU A 116 2.52 2.72 -6.64
C LEU A 116 3.54 3.12 -7.71
N ILE A 117 4.13 2.16 -8.41
CA ILE A 117 5.12 2.38 -9.46
C ILE A 117 4.53 3.26 -10.57
N TYR A 118 3.35 2.92 -11.09
CA TYR A 118 2.68 3.74 -12.10
C TYR A 118 2.25 5.11 -11.59
N LEU A 119 1.84 5.23 -10.33
CA LEU A 119 1.51 6.52 -9.72
C LEU A 119 2.75 7.43 -9.64
N VAL A 120 3.87 6.90 -9.21
CA VAL A 120 5.14 7.64 -9.10
C VAL A 120 5.63 8.08 -10.47
N GLU A 121 5.61 7.19 -11.46
CA GLU A 121 6.02 7.52 -12.83
C GLU A 121 5.08 8.54 -13.48
N LEU A 122 3.77 8.41 -13.30
CA LEU A 122 2.79 9.38 -13.76
C LEU A 122 3.05 10.78 -13.16
N ALA A 123 3.33 10.83 -11.86
CA ALA A 123 3.67 12.09 -11.20
C ALA A 123 4.95 12.71 -11.76
N GLU A 124 5.99 11.90 -12.02
CA GLU A 124 7.22 12.36 -12.67
C GLU A 124 6.95 12.95 -14.05
N LYS A 125 6.23 12.23 -14.93
CA LYS A 125 5.89 12.70 -16.27
C LYS A 125 5.03 13.97 -16.25
N CYS A 126 4.18 14.12 -15.23
CA CYS A 126 3.37 15.33 -15.01
C CYS A 126 4.10 16.42 -14.22
N ARG A 127 5.35 16.23 -13.81
CA ARG A 127 6.15 17.17 -12.99
C ARG A 127 5.46 17.54 -11.67
N VAL A 128 4.83 16.57 -11.02
CA VAL A 128 4.17 16.73 -9.71
C VAL A 128 5.08 16.17 -8.62
N ASP A 129 5.54 17.02 -7.72
CA ASP A 129 6.23 16.62 -6.48
C ASP A 129 5.20 16.02 -5.51
N LEU A 130 5.06 14.69 -5.53
CA LEU A 130 4.07 13.96 -4.71
C LEU A 130 4.24 14.20 -3.22
N PRO A 131 5.42 14.08 -2.61
CA PRO A 131 5.60 14.31 -1.17
C PRO A 131 5.09 15.69 -0.73
N ARG A 132 5.44 16.74 -1.46
CA ARG A 132 4.95 18.10 -1.19
C ARG A 132 3.46 18.25 -1.44
N ALA A 133 2.95 17.64 -2.50
CA ALA A 133 1.54 17.67 -2.83
C ALA A 133 0.70 16.99 -1.74
N VAL A 134 1.15 15.84 -1.22
CA VAL A 134 0.49 15.11 -0.13
C VAL A 134 0.44 15.97 1.13
N ILE A 135 1.55 16.58 1.56
CA ILE A 135 1.56 17.44 2.76
C ILE A 135 0.58 18.60 2.63
N ARG A 136 0.57 19.29 1.47
CA ARG A 136 -0.40 20.37 1.21
C ARG A 136 -1.83 19.85 1.22
N LYS A 137 -2.08 18.70 0.60
CA LYS A 137 -3.41 18.10 0.57
C LYS A 137 -3.90 17.70 1.95
N MET A 138 -3.02 17.14 2.79
CA MET A 138 -3.34 16.82 4.18
C MET A 138 -3.68 18.05 5.00
N ALA A 139 -2.99 19.17 4.80
CA ALA A 139 -3.34 20.43 5.44
C ALA A 139 -4.74 20.91 5.03
N LEU A 140 -5.07 20.88 3.74
CA LEU A 140 -6.41 21.22 3.24
C LEU A 140 -7.48 20.27 3.79
N ASN A 141 -7.20 18.99 3.88
CA ASN A 141 -8.15 18.03 4.45
C ASN A 141 -8.41 18.28 5.94
N ARG A 142 -7.40 18.67 6.72
CA ARG A 142 -7.59 19.06 8.14
C ARG A 142 -8.50 20.25 8.28
N LEU A 143 -8.40 21.24 7.39
CA LEU A 143 -9.32 22.39 7.37
C LEU A 143 -10.74 21.98 6.98
N LYS A 144 -10.87 21.11 5.97
CA LYS A 144 -12.17 20.64 5.47
C LYS A 144 -12.87 19.69 6.45
N TYR A 145 -12.10 18.89 7.20
CA TYR A 145 -12.60 17.88 8.15
C TYR A 145 -12.00 18.13 9.55
N PRO A 146 -12.42 19.18 10.27
CA PRO A 146 -11.91 19.44 11.61
C PRO A 146 -12.27 18.30 12.56
N ALA A 147 -11.29 17.78 13.30
CA ALA A 147 -11.48 16.63 14.19
C ALA A 147 -12.61 16.85 15.21
N SER A 148 -12.80 18.08 15.67
CA SER A 148 -13.88 18.46 16.60
C SER A 148 -15.30 18.27 16.03
N LYS A 149 -15.44 18.35 14.69
CA LYS A 149 -16.75 18.21 14.03
C LYS A 149 -16.99 16.78 13.51
N VAL A 150 -15.93 16.04 13.12
CA VAL A 150 -16.07 14.77 12.38
C VAL A 150 -15.66 13.52 13.17
N HIS A 151 -15.31 13.68 14.45
CA HIS A 151 -14.80 12.56 15.27
C HIS A 151 -15.82 11.41 15.33
N GLY A 152 -15.39 10.22 14.87
CA GLY A 152 -16.24 9.02 14.85
C GLY A 152 -17.37 9.03 13.83
N SER A 153 -17.42 9.98 12.88
CA SER A 153 -18.46 10.09 11.86
C SER A 153 -17.90 9.83 10.44
N ALA A 154 -18.63 9.04 9.66
CA ALA A 154 -18.36 8.77 8.25
C ALA A 154 -19.21 9.61 7.29
N LYS A 155 -19.92 10.63 7.78
CA LYS A 155 -20.76 11.52 6.96
C LYS A 155 -19.93 12.27 5.92
N LYS A 156 -20.55 12.63 4.80
CA LYS A 156 -19.92 13.52 3.82
C LYS A 156 -19.74 14.92 4.40
N TYR A 157 -18.70 15.62 3.96
CA TYR A 157 -18.41 16.99 4.38
C TYR A 157 -19.64 17.93 4.31
N THR A 158 -20.49 17.78 3.29
CA THR A 158 -21.71 18.59 3.07
C THR A 158 -22.84 18.30 4.05
N GLU A 159 -22.70 17.30 4.90
CA GLU A 159 -23.73 16.88 5.88
C GLU A 159 -23.41 17.39 7.30
N TYR A 160 -22.33 18.14 7.48
CA TYR A 160 -22.01 18.83 8.73
C TYR A 160 -22.55 20.25 8.63
N GLU A 161 -23.60 20.53 9.40
CA GLU A 161 -24.11 21.89 9.56
C GLU A 161 -23.07 22.75 10.31
N ASP A 162 -23.00 24.03 9.96
CA ASP A 162 -22.11 25.03 10.56
C ASP A 162 -22.40 25.29 12.05
#